data_dc62bab4193a61ebf3744d0e0c0f65ee
#
_entry.id   dc62bab4193a61ebf3744d0e0c0f65ee
#
_cell.length_a   1.000
_cell.length_b   1.000
_cell.length_c   1.000
_cell.angle_alpha   90.00
_cell.angle_beta   90.00
_cell.angle_gamma   90.00
#
_symmetry.space_group_name_H-M   'P 1'
#
loop_
_entity.id
_entity.type
_entity.pdbx_description
1 polymer ?
#
loop_
_entity_poly.entity_id
_entity_poly.type
_entity_poly.pdbx_seq_one_letter_code
_entity_poly.pdbx_strand_id
1 'polypeptide(L)'
;KRRPVDTFGAFHYDVAYQKTFEGYLPQSFDALEAALDLLRKHPDYIFVIEQVILAREFLRRRPRRKAAMRRYARQGRLLFAPGMFTMPDLNLPSGESFVRNFQIGRDWLLREIGVEPKLCWMADIFGHPPQTPQLARLCGYDAYMFERGRAGGEDALFWWRGLDGTRILTQWEVGTYYGIALYLSDYAVQRGDEIGFRRTERVVL
;
A
#
# COMPACT_ATOMS: atom_id res chain seq x y z
N LYS A 1 13.20 25.81 -8.69
CA LYS A 1 12.81 25.43 -7.31
C LYS A 1 12.72 23.92 -7.29
N ARG A 2 13.48 23.22 -6.40
CA ARG A 2 13.34 21.79 -6.15
C ARG A 2 11.97 21.55 -5.52
N ARG A 3 11.17 20.65 -6.09
CA ARG A 3 9.90 20.23 -5.46
C ARG A 3 10.22 19.23 -4.34
N PRO A 4 9.56 19.31 -3.18
CA PRO A 4 9.71 18.28 -2.16
C PRO A 4 9.19 16.95 -2.68
N VAL A 5 9.89 15.86 -2.33
CA VAL A 5 9.46 14.49 -2.59
C VAL A 5 9.19 13.87 -1.24
N ASP A 6 7.95 13.46 -1.03
CA ASP A 6 7.55 12.71 0.16
C ASP A 6 7.84 11.23 -0.08
N THR A 7 8.59 10.60 0.83
CA THR A 7 8.92 9.18 0.75
C THR A 7 8.35 8.43 1.95
N PHE A 8 7.92 7.21 1.72
CA PHE A 8 7.45 6.33 2.78
C PHE A 8 8.12 4.95 2.65
N GLY A 9 8.30 4.26 3.76
CA GLY A 9 8.74 2.88 3.78
C GLY A 9 7.57 1.94 3.54
N ALA A 10 7.80 0.88 2.77
CA ALA A 10 6.88 -0.22 2.61
C ALA A 10 7.65 -1.52 2.48
N PHE A 11 6.99 -2.65 2.58
CA PHE A 11 7.52 -3.92 2.10
C PHE A 11 6.44 -4.66 1.32
N HIS A 12 6.86 -5.31 0.26
CA HIS A 12 6.01 -6.17 -0.53
C HIS A 12 6.38 -7.64 -0.28
N TYR A 13 5.43 -8.43 0.18
CA TYR A 13 5.57 -9.88 0.31
C TYR A 13 4.37 -10.57 -0.30
N ASP A 14 4.62 -11.44 -1.24
CA ASP A 14 3.63 -12.41 -1.64
C ASP A 14 3.23 -13.26 -0.43
N VAL A 15 1.94 -13.47 -0.25
CA VAL A 15 1.45 -14.32 0.86
C VAL A 15 1.85 -15.76 0.62
N ALA A 16 1.90 -16.19 -0.67
CA ALA A 16 2.48 -17.42 -1.12
C ALA A 16 2.90 -17.30 -2.59
N TYR A 17 4.20 -17.46 -2.88
CA TYR A 17 4.75 -17.49 -4.25
C TYR A 17 6.00 -18.36 -4.30
N GLN A 18 7.17 -17.83 -3.97
CA GLN A 18 8.44 -18.59 -3.91
C GLN A 18 8.58 -19.38 -2.63
N LYS A 19 7.84 -19.03 -1.59
CA LYS A 19 7.78 -19.70 -0.29
C LYS A 19 6.33 -19.91 0.09
N THR A 20 6.10 -20.82 1.03
CA THR A 20 4.80 -20.95 1.68
C THR A 20 4.49 -19.71 2.53
N PHE A 21 3.24 -19.52 2.89
CA PHE A 21 2.83 -18.43 3.81
C PHE A 21 3.69 -18.44 5.08
N GLU A 22 3.82 -19.59 5.74
CA GLU A 22 4.63 -19.72 6.96
C GLU A 22 6.11 -19.38 6.71
N GLY A 23 6.62 -19.66 5.51
CA GLY A 23 8.00 -19.38 5.11
C GLY A 23 8.29 -17.87 4.94
N TYR A 24 7.28 -17.05 4.67
CA TYR A 24 7.42 -15.59 4.57
C TYR A 24 7.31 -14.88 5.92
N LEU A 25 6.63 -15.47 6.91
CA LEU A 25 6.34 -14.80 8.18
C LEU A 25 7.58 -14.30 8.94
N PRO A 26 8.70 -15.04 9.04
CA PRO A 26 9.88 -14.54 9.75
C PRO A 26 10.38 -13.20 9.18
N GLN A 27 10.57 -13.12 7.87
CA GLN A 27 11.04 -11.89 7.20
C GLN A 27 10.04 -10.74 7.34
N SER A 28 8.73 -11.04 7.24
CA SER A 28 7.67 -10.04 7.45
C SER A 28 7.71 -9.49 8.89
N PHE A 29 7.99 -10.33 9.86
CA PHE A 29 8.06 -9.91 11.26
C PHE A 29 9.31 -9.05 11.54
N ASP A 30 10.45 -9.41 10.95
CA ASP A 30 11.66 -8.62 11.06
C ASP A 30 11.48 -7.22 10.42
N ALA A 31 10.82 -7.17 9.27
CA ALA A 31 10.48 -5.89 8.62
C ALA A 31 9.53 -5.04 9.48
N LEU A 32 8.49 -5.64 10.08
CA LEU A 32 7.58 -4.92 10.97
C LEU A 32 8.25 -4.44 12.27
N GLU A 33 9.15 -5.23 12.86
CA GLU A 33 9.95 -4.78 14.01
C GLU A 33 10.85 -3.60 13.63
N ALA A 34 11.56 -3.70 12.50
CA ALA A 34 12.41 -2.63 12.00
C ALA A 34 11.60 -1.35 11.73
N ALA A 35 10.42 -1.48 11.10
CA ALA A 35 9.52 -0.35 10.85
C ALA A 35 9.06 0.31 12.15
N LEU A 36 8.66 -0.46 13.16
CA LEU A 36 8.27 0.08 14.47
C LEU A 36 9.44 0.79 15.17
N ASP A 37 10.66 0.30 15.01
CA ASP A 37 11.86 0.93 15.54
C ASP A 37 12.20 2.25 14.81
N LEU A 38 12.06 2.28 13.48
CA LEU A 38 12.22 3.50 12.68
C LEU A 38 11.15 4.54 13.03
N LEU A 39 9.89 4.14 13.16
CA LEU A 39 8.80 4.99 13.61
C LEU A 39 9.06 5.59 15.00
N ARG A 40 9.73 4.86 15.87
CA ARG A 40 10.13 5.34 17.20
C ARG A 40 11.27 6.36 17.14
N LYS A 41 12.26 6.12 16.28
CA LYS A 41 13.50 6.93 16.19
C LYS A 41 13.30 8.20 15.35
N HIS A 42 12.48 8.14 14.32
CA HIS A 42 12.32 9.20 13.31
C HIS A 42 10.88 9.71 13.30
N PRO A 43 10.62 10.95 13.78
CA PRO A 43 9.27 11.50 13.85
C PRO A 43 8.55 11.63 12.50
N ASP A 44 9.30 11.88 11.43
CA ASP A 44 8.77 12.09 10.09
C ASP A 44 8.69 10.80 9.25
N TYR A 45 9.12 9.66 9.80
CA TYR A 45 9.07 8.38 9.10
C TYR A 45 7.63 7.87 9.01
N ILE A 46 7.24 7.47 7.80
CA ILE A 46 5.95 6.84 7.49
C ILE A 46 6.23 5.43 6.97
N PHE A 47 5.39 4.48 7.36
CA PHE A 47 5.46 3.10 6.89
C PHE A 47 4.09 2.58 6.48
N VAL A 48 4.04 1.83 5.38
CA VAL A 48 2.81 1.24 4.83
C VAL A 48 2.85 -0.28 4.95
N ILE A 49 1.77 -0.85 5.47
CA ILE A 49 1.51 -2.29 5.49
C ILE A 49 0.48 -2.61 4.41
N GLU A 50 0.86 -3.40 3.43
CA GLU A 50 -0.02 -3.74 2.30
C GLU A 50 -1.12 -4.73 2.67
N GLN A 51 -0.78 -5.76 3.45
CA GLN A 51 -1.66 -6.89 3.70
C GLN A 51 -1.94 -7.07 5.19
N VAL A 52 -3.21 -7.02 5.55
CA VAL A 52 -3.67 -7.11 6.95
C VAL A 52 -3.30 -8.44 7.59
N ILE A 53 -3.28 -9.54 6.82
CA ILE A 53 -2.91 -10.86 7.32
C ILE A 53 -1.52 -10.86 7.98
N LEU A 54 -0.55 -10.11 7.44
CA LEU A 54 0.80 -10.03 7.99
C LEU A 54 0.81 -9.32 9.36
N ALA A 55 0.08 -8.20 9.47
CA ALA A 55 -0.09 -7.50 10.74
C ALA A 55 -0.84 -8.35 11.77
N ARG A 56 -1.87 -9.10 11.33
CA ARG A 56 -2.62 -10.02 12.19
C ARG A 56 -1.71 -11.10 12.77
N GLU A 57 -0.94 -11.78 11.93
CA GLU A 57 -0.05 -12.85 12.37
C GLU A 57 1.10 -12.30 13.22
N PHE A 58 1.60 -11.12 12.91
CA PHE A 58 2.57 -10.43 13.75
C PHE A 58 2.02 -10.17 15.15
N LEU A 59 0.84 -9.58 15.29
CA LEU A 59 0.24 -9.29 16.59
C LEU A 59 -0.18 -10.56 17.35
N ARG A 60 -0.57 -11.62 16.65
CA ARG A 60 -0.86 -12.91 17.26
C ARG A 60 0.37 -13.47 17.99
N ARG A 61 1.55 -13.31 17.42
CA ARG A 61 2.82 -13.79 17.99
C ARG A 61 3.53 -12.74 18.86
N ARG A 62 3.22 -11.46 18.69
CA ARG A 62 3.82 -10.32 19.43
C ARG A 62 2.74 -9.34 19.96
N PRO A 63 1.85 -9.78 20.84
CA PRO A 63 0.70 -8.99 21.28
C PRO A 63 1.09 -7.67 21.96
N ARG A 64 2.28 -7.62 22.56
CA ARG A 64 2.82 -6.40 23.19
C ARG A 64 3.06 -5.25 22.21
N ARG A 65 3.20 -5.55 20.89
CA ARG A 65 3.41 -4.53 19.85
C ARG A 65 2.13 -3.79 19.45
N LYS A 66 0.96 -4.28 19.84
CA LYS A 66 -0.35 -3.70 19.49
C LYS A 66 -0.48 -2.24 19.87
N ALA A 67 -0.05 -1.88 21.07
CA ALA A 67 -0.13 -0.49 21.55
C ALA A 67 0.70 0.47 20.71
N ALA A 68 1.90 0.04 20.28
CA ALA A 68 2.76 0.83 19.41
C ALA A 68 2.15 0.98 18.01
N MET A 69 1.65 -0.09 17.40
CA MET A 69 0.99 -0.05 16.10
C MET A 69 -0.24 0.88 16.12
N ARG A 70 -1.09 0.76 17.12
CA ARG A 70 -2.24 1.67 17.32
C ARG A 70 -1.84 3.13 17.42
N ARG A 71 -0.78 3.41 18.18
CA ARG A 71 -0.27 4.78 18.36
C ARG A 71 0.18 5.37 17.03
N TYR A 72 1.03 4.65 16.29
CA TYR A 72 1.56 5.17 15.03
C TYR A 72 0.49 5.23 13.93
N ALA A 73 -0.46 4.31 13.92
CA ALA A 73 -1.60 4.35 13.01
C ALA A 73 -2.49 5.60 13.25
N ARG A 74 -2.80 5.93 14.52
CA ARG A 74 -3.56 7.15 14.85
C ARG A 74 -2.80 8.44 14.53
N GLN A 75 -1.47 8.40 14.52
CA GLN A 75 -0.62 9.52 14.11
C GLN A 75 -0.53 9.67 12.58
N GLY A 76 -1.14 8.78 11.79
CA GLY A 76 -0.99 8.74 10.34
C GLY A 76 0.40 8.35 9.87
N ARG A 77 1.19 7.70 10.72
CA ARG A 77 2.58 7.31 10.43
C ARG A 77 2.75 5.82 10.14
N LEU A 78 1.80 5.01 10.55
CA LEU A 78 1.68 3.61 10.15
C LEU A 78 0.37 3.46 9.38
N LEU A 79 0.46 3.26 8.08
CA LEU A 79 -0.68 3.19 7.18
C LEU A 79 -0.97 1.73 6.82
N PHE A 80 -2.22 1.47 6.46
CA PHE A 80 -2.66 0.20 5.89
C PHE A 80 -3.29 0.51 4.54
N ALA A 81 -2.59 0.15 3.46
CA ALA A 81 -3.06 0.38 2.10
C ALA A 81 -2.71 -0.85 1.23
N PRO A 82 -3.70 -1.50 0.66
CA PRO A 82 -5.13 -1.16 0.61
C PRO A 82 -5.92 -1.44 1.89
N GLY A 83 -5.33 -2.10 2.89
CA GLY A 83 -6.03 -2.52 4.10
C GLY A 83 -6.96 -3.72 3.88
N MET A 84 -6.82 -4.40 2.75
CA MET A 84 -7.43 -5.69 2.50
C MET A 84 -6.76 -6.79 3.31
N PHE A 85 -7.45 -7.91 3.51
CA PHE A 85 -6.89 -9.03 4.24
C PHE A 85 -5.65 -9.59 3.54
N THR A 86 -5.76 -9.81 2.22
CA THR A 86 -4.63 -10.11 1.32
C THR A 86 -4.72 -9.22 0.09
N MET A 87 -3.61 -9.04 -0.64
CA MET A 87 -3.63 -8.36 -1.93
C MET A 87 -4.13 -9.34 -3.01
N PRO A 88 -5.30 -9.09 -3.63
CA PRO A 88 -5.85 -9.98 -4.64
C PRO A 88 -5.25 -9.70 -6.02
N ASP A 89 -5.16 -10.70 -6.87
CA ASP A 89 -5.02 -10.49 -8.31
C ASP A 89 -6.41 -10.14 -8.88
N LEU A 90 -6.62 -8.86 -9.23
CA LEU A 90 -7.95 -8.32 -9.49
C LEU A 90 -8.69 -8.93 -10.67
N ASN A 91 -7.99 -9.55 -11.62
CA ASN A 91 -8.60 -10.18 -12.80
C ASN A 91 -9.06 -11.61 -12.57
N LEU A 92 -8.66 -12.25 -11.48
CA LEU A 92 -8.99 -13.65 -11.19
C LEU A 92 -10.18 -13.81 -10.25
N PRO A 93 -10.26 -13.10 -9.09
CA PRO A 93 -11.38 -13.24 -8.18
C PRO A 93 -12.62 -12.50 -8.68
N SER A 94 -13.78 -12.94 -8.21
CA SER A 94 -15.02 -12.21 -8.44
C SER A 94 -15.07 -10.87 -7.69
N GLY A 95 -15.95 -9.96 -8.11
CA GLY A 95 -16.21 -8.71 -7.37
C GLY A 95 -16.65 -8.95 -5.93
N GLU A 96 -17.41 -10.01 -5.67
CA GLU A 96 -17.78 -10.43 -4.31
C GLU A 96 -16.56 -10.80 -3.47
N SER A 97 -15.61 -11.53 -4.04
CA SER A 97 -14.35 -11.88 -3.36
C SER A 97 -13.52 -10.64 -3.04
N PHE A 98 -13.49 -9.64 -3.94
CA PHE A 98 -12.86 -8.35 -3.69
C PHE A 98 -13.49 -7.66 -2.47
N VAL A 99 -14.81 -7.51 -2.47
CA VAL A 99 -15.54 -6.82 -1.38
C VAL A 99 -15.34 -7.55 -0.05
N ARG A 100 -15.43 -8.88 -0.02
CA ARG A 100 -15.21 -9.66 1.21
C ARG A 100 -13.77 -9.56 1.72
N ASN A 101 -12.79 -9.60 0.84
CA ASN A 101 -11.39 -9.45 1.21
C ASN A 101 -11.15 -8.08 1.88
N PHE A 102 -11.76 -7.01 1.32
CA PHE A 102 -11.76 -5.69 1.93
C PHE A 102 -12.46 -5.68 3.30
N GLN A 103 -13.69 -6.20 3.38
CA GLN A 103 -14.47 -6.21 4.62
C GLN A 103 -13.73 -6.92 5.77
N ILE A 104 -13.16 -8.09 5.50
CA ILE A 104 -12.39 -8.87 6.51
C ILE A 104 -11.19 -8.04 7.02
N GLY A 105 -10.45 -7.42 6.10
CA GLY A 105 -9.30 -6.58 6.46
C GLY A 105 -9.73 -5.34 7.25
N ARG A 106 -10.72 -4.60 6.75
CA ARG A 106 -11.27 -3.40 7.38
C ARG A 106 -11.81 -3.68 8.80
N ASP A 107 -12.60 -4.74 8.96
CA ASP A 107 -13.19 -5.09 10.24
C ASP A 107 -12.10 -5.46 11.27
N TRP A 108 -11.06 -6.14 10.82
CA TRP A 108 -9.90 -6.42 11.67
C TRP A 108 -9.18 -5.12 12.05
N LEU A 109 -8.93 -4.23 11.09
CA LEU A 109 -8.26 -2.94 11.34
C LEU A 109 -9.04 -2.08 12.32
N LEU A 110 -10.35 -1.97 12.16
CA LEU A 110 -11.20 -1.20 13.08
C LEU A 110 -11.15 -1.76 14.50
N ARG A 111 -11.27 -3.08 14.68
CA ARG A 111 -11.24 -3.71 15.99
C ARG A 111 -9.87 -3.70 16.64
N GLU A 112 -8.84 -4.05 15.88
CA GLU A 112 -7.52 -4.33 16.43
C GLU A 112 -6.60 -3.11 16.43
N ILE A 113 -6.74 -2.22 15.46
CA ILE A 113 -5.88 -1.04 15.30
C ILE A 113 -6.63 0.26 15.56
N GLY A 114 -7.88 0.37 15.13
CA GLY A 114 -8.72 1.55 15.28
C GLY A 114 -8.55 2.57 14.15
N VAL A 115 -8.28 2.08 12.93
CA VAL A 115 -8.18 2.89 11.70
C VAL A 115 -8.96 2.28 10.57
N GLU A 116 -9.30 3.11 9.58
CA GLU A 116 -9.99 2.71 8.36
C GLU A 116 -9.12 3.07 7.14
N PRO A 117 -8.87 2.12 6.21
CA PRO A 117 -8.10 2.40 5.01
C PRO A 117 -8.86 3.32 4.06
N LYS A 118 -8.17 4.29 3.45
CA LYS A 118 -8.74 5.25 2.49
C LYS A 118 -8.05 5.21 1.12
N LEU A 119 -6.87 4.62 1.04
CA LEU A 119 -6.13 4.44 -0.20
C LEU A 119 -6.16 2.96 -0.62
N CYS A 120 -6.64 2.70 -1.83
CA CYS A 120 -6.53 1.40 -2.47
C CYS A 120 -5.21 1.31 -3.24
N TRP A 121 -4.13 0.92 -2.57
CA TRP A 121 -2.83 0.75 -3.20
C TRP A 121 -2.62 -0.69 -3.65
N MET A 122 -2.39 -0.87 -4.95
CA MET A 122 -2.22 -2.15 -5.63
C MET A 122 -0.86 -2.19 -6.32
N ALA A 123 0.20 -2.42 -5.55
CA ALA A 123 1.57 -2.30 -6.02
C ALA A 123 1.93 -3.31 -7.12
N ASP A 124 1.66 -4.59 -6.89
CA ASP A 124 2.08 -5.67 -7.80
C ASP A 124 0.90 -6.48 -8.36
N ILE A 125 -0.11 -5.79 -8.88
CA ILE A 125 -1.28 -6.41 -9.50
C ILE A 125 -1.15 -6.44 -11.01
N PHE A 126 -1.38 -7.62 -11.62
CA PHE A 126 -1.13 -7.87 -13.04
C PHE A 126 -2.26 -7.43 -13.97
N GLY A 127 -3.10 -6.54 -13.53
CA GLY A 127 -4.16 -5.93 -14.32
C GLY A 127 -5.33 -5.47 -13.46
N HIS A 128 -6.12 -4.55 -14.01
CA HIS A 128 -7.17 -3.86 -13.28
C HIS A 128 -8.46 -3.91 -14.09
N PRO A 129 -9.50 -4.66 -13.64
CA PRO A 129 -10.79 -4.70 -14.32
C PRO A 129 -11.40 -3.30 -14.42
N PRO A 130 -12.13 -2.99 -15.49
CA PRO A 130 -12.74 -1.67 -15.66
C PRO A 130 -13.84 -1.37 -14.62
N GLN A 131 -14.24 -2.36 -13.82
CA GLN A 131 -15.15 -2.21 -12.68
C GLN A 131 -14.44 -1.76 -11.40
N THR A 132 -13.10 -1.73 -11.36
CA THR A 132 -12.31 -1.38 -10.17
C THR A 132 -12.71 -0.04 -9.52
N PRO A 133 -12.95 1.07 -10.26
CA PRO A 133 -13.40 2.32 -9.65
C PRO A 133 -14.69 2.19 -8.85
N GLN A 134 -15.68 1.47 -9.37
CA GLN A 134 -16.93 1.20 -8.69
C GLN A 134 -16.71 0.43 -7.39
N LEU A 135 -16.00 -0.69 -7.45
CA LEU A 135 -15.74 -1.54 -6.28
C LEU A 135 -14.93 -0.79 -5.21
N ALA A 136 -13.90 -0.06 -5.63
CA ALA A 136 -13.09 0.71 -4.69
C ALA A 136 -13.91 1.81 -3.99
N ARG A 137 -14.74 2.56 -4.72
CA ARG A 137 -15.60 3.58 -4.12
C ARG A 137 -16.68 2.99 -3.22
N LEU A 138 -17.28 1.86 -3.56
CA LEU A 138 -18.24 1.12 -2.72
C LEU A 138 -17.57 0.62 -1.42
N CYS A 139 -16.31 0.24 -1.48
CA CYS A 139 -15.51 -0.11 -0.30
C CYS A 139 -15.09 1.12 0.54
N GLY A 140 -15.37 2.35 0.09
CA GLY A 140 -15.08 3.57 0.84
C GLY A 140 -13.68 4.12 0.65
N TYR A 141 -12.96 3.69 -0.39
CA TYR A 141 -11.68 4.29 -0.75
C TYR A 141 -11.88 5.66 -1.42
N ASP A 142 -11.00 6.58 -1.08
CA ASP A 142 -10.99 7.93 -1.65
C ASP A 142 -10.09 8.00 -2.89
N ALA A 143 -9.02 7.23 -2.92
CA ALA A 143 -8.05 7.18 -4.00
C ALA A 143 -7.62 5.75 -4.33
N TYR A 144 -7.10 5.59 -5.54
CA TYR A 144 -6.51 4.36 -6.06
C TYR A 144 -5.07 4.62 -6.51
N MET A 145 -4.18 3.69 -6.23
CA MET A 145 -2.77 3.78 -6.62
C MET A 145 -2.30 2.43 -7.15
N PHE A 146 -1.56 2.41 -8.25
CA PHE A 146 -1.07 1.18 -8.85
C PHE A 146 0.19 1.42 -9.67
N GLU A 147 0.92 0.34 -9.94
CA GLU A 147 2.12 0.36 -10.77
C GLU A 147 1.89 -0.30 -12.12
N ARG A 148 1.50 -1.57 -12.14
CA ARG A 148 1.40 -2.38 -13.35
C ARG A 148 0.10 -2.16 -14.11
N GLY A 149 0.12 -2.47 -15.42
CA GLY A 149 -1.10 -2.54 -16.23
C GLY A 149 -1.54 -1.23 -16.87
N ARG A 150 -0.68 -0.20 -16.90
CA ARG A 150 -0.98 1.02 -17.65
C ARG A 150 -0.66 0.85 -19.13
N ALA A 151 -1.59 1.30 -19.98
CA ALA A 151 -1.50 1.24 -21.44
C ALA A 151 -0.79 2.44 -22.09
N GLY A 152 0.06 3.20 -21.39
CA GLY A 152 0.87 4.30 -21.95
C GLY A 152 0.31 5.71 -21.75
N GLY A 153 1.18 6.67 -21.89
CA GLY A 153 1.08 8.01 -22.48
C GLY A 153 0.32 9.11 -21.76
N GLU A 154 0.06 9.16 -20.45
CA GLU A 154 -0.65 10.27 -19.84
C GLU A 154 -0.14 10.62 -18.44
N ASP A 155 -0.73 11.63 -17.81
CA ASP A 155 -0.37 12.10 -16.48
C ASP A 155 -0.36 10.96 -15.46
N ALA A 156 0.59 11.01 -14.53
CA ALA A 156 0.67 10.02 -13.46
C ALA A 156 -0.55 10.09 -12.52
N LEU A 157 -1.21 11.23 -12.45
CA LEU A 157 -2.41 11.48 -11.65
C LEU A 157 -3.59 11.78 -12.57
N PHE A 158 -4.67 10.99 -12.47
CA PHE A 158 -5.85 11.11 -13.32
C PHE A 158 -7.13 10.63 -12.62
N TRP A 159 -8.28 10.99 -13.20
CA TRP A 159 -9.57 10.45 -12.78
C TRP A 159 -9.90 9.19 -13.60
N TRP A 160 -9.84 8.03 -12.96
CA TRP A 160 -10.28 6.79 -13.58
C TRP A 160 -11.80 6.64 -13.48
N ARG A 161 -12.44 6.45 -14.63
CA ARG A 161 -13.88 6.24 -14.73
C ARG A 161 -14.21 4.77 -14.97
N GLY A 162 -15.02 4.17 -14.10
CA GLY A 162 -15.53 2.82 -14.24
C GLY A 162 -16.68 2.71 -15.23
N LEU A 163 -17.11 1.47 -15.47
CA LEU A 163 -18.19 1.16 -16.43
C LEU A 163 -19.52 1.79 -16.04
N ASP A 164 -19.80 1.93 -14.76
CA ASP A 164 -21.02 2.55 -14.21
C ASP A 164 -20.95 4.08 -14.14
N GLY A 165 -19.85 4.67 -14.59
CA GLY A 165 -19.60 6.11 -14.50
C GLY A 165 -18.97 6.57 -13.19
N THR A 166 -18.82 5.71 -12.19
CA THR A 166 -18.10 6.01 -10.94
C THR A 166 -16.68 6.46 -11.24
N ARG A 167 -16.22 7.48 -10.52
CA ARG A 167 -14.85 8.01 -10.67
C ARG A 167 -14.07 7.89 -9.37
N ILE A 168 -12.78 7.54 -9.50
CA ILE A 168 -11.84 7.55 -8.40
C ILE A 168 -10.56 8.29 -8.82
N LEU A 169 -10.02 9.11 -7.92
CA LEU A 169 -8.72 9.72 -8.15
C LEU A 169 -7.67 8.63 -8.17
N THR A 170 -6.90 8.57 -9.23
CA THR A 170 -5.99 7.46 -9.47
C THR A 170 -4.59 7.98 -9.73
N GLN A 171 -3.61 7.39 -9.06
CA GLN A 171 -2.22 7.61 -9.31
C GLN A 171 -1.57 6.36 -9.87
N TRP A 172 -0.84 6.53 -10.97
CA TRP A 172 0.09 5.55 -11.45
C TRP A 172 1.49 5.82 -10.89
N GLU A 173 2.10 4.81 -10.29
CA GLU A 173 3.49 4.87 -9.84
C GLU A 173 4.42 4.80 -11.06
N VAL A 174 5.12 5.90 -11.30
CA VAL A 174 6.11 6.00 -12.37
C VAL A 174 7.41 5.34 -11.91
N GLY A 175 7.78 4.28 -12.55
CA GLY A 175 8.90 3.45 -12.12
C GLY A 175 8.41 2.13 -11.55
N THR A 176 9.22 1.45 -10.81
CA THR A 176 8.80 0.23 -10.14
C THR A 176 8.82 0.43 -8.64
N TYR A 177 7.90 -0.21 -7.92
CA TYR A 177 7.95 -0.23 -6.45
C TYR A 177 9.30 -0.82 -5.94
N TYR A 178 9.99 -1.62 -6.75
CA TYR A 178 11.37 -2.02 -6.55
C TYR A 178 12.37 -0.90 -6.83
N GLY A 179 12.09 -0.04 -7.79
CA GLY A 179 13.03 1.01 -8.22
C GLY A 179 13.38 1.93 -7.07
N ILE A 180 12.40 2.39 -6.33
CA ILE A 180 12.60 3.24 -5.17
C ILE A 180 13.37 2.49 -4.08
N ALA A 181 13.00 1.24 -3.78
CA ALA A 181 13.64 0.45 -2.74
C ALA A 181 15.11 0.12 -3.03
N LEU A 182 15.44 -0.19 -4.29
CA LEU A 182 16.81 -0.51 -4.71
C LEU A 182 17.71 0.74 -4.80
N TYR A 183 17.13 1.90 -5.07
CA TYR A 183 17.86 3.14 -5.26
C TYR A 183 17.96 4.00 -4.00
N LEU A 184 17.12 3.79 -2.99
CA LEU A 184 17.20 4.52 -1.72
C LEU A 184 18.41 4.13 -0.87
N SER A 185 19.06 2.99 -1.15
CA SER A 185 20.15 2.53 -0.29
C SER A 185 21.43 3.36 -0.39
N ASP A 186 21.77 4.01 -1.53
CA ASP A 186 22.96 4.88 -1.62
C ASP A 186 22.96 5.86 -2.80
N TYR A 187 22.07 5.71 -3.77
CA TYR A 187 22.21 6.41 -5.06
C TYR A 187 21.09 7.40 -5.38
N ALA A 188 19.91 7.18 -4.85
CA ALA A 188 18.71 7.88 -5.29
C ALA A 188 18.56 9.28 -4.75
N VAL A 189 19.11 9.54 -3.56
CA VAL A 189 19.11 10.90 -2.99
C VAL A 189 19.98 11.84 -3.84
N GLN A 190 21.00 11.29 -4.52
CA GLN A 190 21.88 12.06 -5.40
C GLN A 190 21.37 12.17 -6.85
N ARG A 191 20.51 11.26 -7.33
CA ARG A 191 20.06 11.17 -8.70
C ARG A 191 18.54 11.16 -8.88
N GLY A 192 17.76 11.65 -7.92
CA GLY A 192 16.31 11.79 -8.02
C GLY A 192 15.84 12.49 -9.31
N ASP A 193 16.69 13.33 -9.91
CA ASP A 193 16.44 14.00 -11.19
C ASP A 193 16.52 13.06 -12.41
N GLU A 194 17.24 11.93 -12.31
CA GLU A 194 17.44 10.99 -13.41
C GLU A 194 16.41 9.85 -13.42
N ILE A 195 15.73 9.58 -12.30
CA ILE A 195 14.82 8.44 -12.12
C ILE A 195 13.35 8.80 -12.46
N GLY A 196 13.11 9.95 -13.08
CA GLY A 196 11.75 10.30 -13.51
C GLY A 196 10.86 10.93 -12.42
N PHE A 197 11.37 11.25 -11.24
CA PHE A 197 10.68 12.05 -10.22
C PHE A 197 10.26 13.45 -10.68
N ARG A 198 10.69 13.85 -11.89
CA ARG A 198 10.30 15.14 -12.50
C ARG A 198 8.80 15.28 -12.77
N ARG A 199 8.02 14.18 -12.69
CA ARG A 199 6.58 14.18 -13.06
C ARG A 199 5.62 13.80 -11.93
N THR A 200 6.08 13.47 -10.74
CA THR A 200 5.19 13.25 -9.62
C THR A 200 4.80 14.60 -9.02
N GLU A 201 3.67 15.12 -9.43
CA GLU A 201 2.97 16.10 -8.64
C GLU A 201 2.54 15.41 -7.34
N ARG A 202 2.94 15.99 -6.23
CA ARG A 202 2.64 15.66 -4.84
C ARG A 202 1.65 14.52 -4.63
N VAL A 203 2.15 13.36 -4.22
CA VAL A 203 1.29 12.33 -3.60
C VAL A 203 0.89 12.89 -2.23
N VAL A 204 -0.33 13.36 -2.12
CA VAL A 204 -0.94 13.62 -0.83
C VAL A 204 -1.66 12.35 -0.44
N LEU A 205 -1.10 11.60 0.50
CA LEU A 205 -1.78 10.54 1.22
C LEU A 205 -2.71 11.15 2.27
#